data_c9d503e49cec6cc1a19073e6cb6b44e1
#
_entry.id   c9d503e49cec6cc1a19073e6cb6b44e1
#
_cell.length_a   1.000
_cell.length_b   1.000
_cell.length_c   1.000
_cell.angle_alpha   90.00
_cell.angle_beta   90.00
_cell.angle_gamma   90.00
#
_symmetry.space_group_name_H-M   'P 1'
#
loop_
_entity.id
_entity.type
_entity.pdbx_description
1 polymer ?
#
loop_
_entity_poly.entity_id
_entity_poly.type
_entity_poly.pdbx_seq_one_letter_code
_entity_poly.pdbx_strand_id
1 'polypeptide(L)'
;MTTDTLPFDFNSLPYTWALCFNDACPMHDTCMRHFAGRHVPPDRAQGPAVYPAALQKGKCKLFVEKRVIRSAWGFSKLFLDVKRVDDTPIRREIQRYLGCRSTYYRYMSGRFTLTPEQQADILEIFRTYGYTAPRDFDNYVEHYVYE
;
A
#
# COMPACT_ATOMS: atom_id res chain seq x y z
N MET A 1 19.06 4.96 -5.17
CA MET A 1 18.47 3.63 -5.46
C MET A 1 17.26 3.79 -6.33
N THR A 2 17.32 3.21 -7.48
CA THR A 2 16.22 3.26 -8.42
C THR A 2 15.11 2.32 -7.94
N THR A 3 13.94 2.85 -7.70
CA THR A 3 12.72 2.10 -7.37
C THR A 3 12.27 1.18 -8.52
N ASP A 4 13.02 1.15 -9.63
CA ASP A 4 12.69 0.39 -10.82
C ASP A 4 12.96 -1.11 -10.71
N THR A 5 13.49 -1.58 -9.58
CA THR A 5 13.84 -3.00 -9.37
C THR A 5 12.76 -3.82 -8.68
N LEU A 6 11.70 -3.18 -8.18
CA LEU A 6 10.60 -3.91 -7.56
C LEU A 6 9.71 -4.55 -8.62
N PRO A 7 9.30 -5.81 -8.42
CA PRO A 7 8.33 -6.43 -9.31
C PRO A 7 7.01 -5.65 -9.29
N PHE A 8 6.49 -5.36 -10.48
CA PHE A 8 5.22 -4.66 -10.64
C PHE A 8 4.20 -5.58 -11.28
N ASP A 9 3.10 -5.81 -10.57
CA ASP A 9 1.98 -6.57 -11.09
C ASP A 9 0.96 -5.62 -11.71
N PHE A 10 0.96 -5.54 -13.04
CA PHE A 10 0.00 -4.71 -13.78
C PHE A 10 -1.45 -5.09 -13.48
N ASN A 11 -1.73 -6.35 -13.20
CA ASN A 11 -3.08 -6.82 -12.91
C ASN A 11 -3.61 -6.35 -11.54
N SER A 12 -2.76 -5.82 -10.67
CA SER A 12 -3.19 -5.21 -9.42
C SER A 12 -3.92 -3.89 -9.60
N LEU A 13 -3.77 -3.25 -10.77
CA LEU A 13 -4.43 -1.98 -11.08
C LEU A 13 -5.90 -2.21 -11.44
N PRO A 14 -6.81 -1.32 -11.00
CA PRO A 14 -8.19 -1.34 -11.48
C PRO A 14 -8.23 -1.15 -13.00
N TYR A 15 -9.10 -1.87 -13.67
CA TYR A 15 -9.24 -1.75 -15.13
C TYR A 15 -9.55 -0.32 -15.58
N THR A 16 -10.26 0.43 -14.76
CA THR A 16 -10.66 1.81 -15.05
C THR A 16 -9.56 2.84 -14.79
N TRP A 17 -8.43 2.43 -14.21
CA TRP A 17 -7.35 3.35 -13.90
C TRP A 17 -6.61 3.75 -15.18
N ALA A 18 -6.58 5.04 -15.48
CA ALA A 18 -6.03 5.53 -16.75
C ALA A 18 -4.51 5.48 -16.76
N LEU A 19 -3.96 4.94 -17.84
CA LEU A 19 -2.51 4.88 -18.11
C LEU A 19 -2.07 6.12 -18.87
N CYS A 20 -0.78 6.47 -18.79
CA CYS A 20 -0.20 7.57 -19.54
C CYS A 20 0.96 7.09 -20.40
N PHE A 21 0.98 7.56 -21.66
CA PHE A 21 2.00 7.19 -22.66
C PHE A 21 2.80 8.40 -23.15
N ASN A 22 2.67 9.56 -22.48
CA ASN A 22 3.32 10.79 -22.91
C ASN A 22 4.77 10.86 -22.41
N ASP A 23 5.72 10.45 -23.25
CA ASP A 23 7.15 10.50 -22.94
C ASP A 23 7.71 11.93 -22.91
N ALA A 24 7.00 12.90 -23.48
CA ALA A 24 7.39 14.32 -23.47
C ALA A 24 6.95 15.06 -22.19
N CYS A 25 6.17 14.42 -21.33
CA CYS A 25 5.75 15.03 -20.07
C CYS A 25 6.96 15.28 -19.16
N PRO A 26 7.14 16.49 -18.62
CA PRO A 26 8.28 16.77 -17.74
C PRO A 26 8.26 15.96 -16.43
N MET A 27 7.11 15.40 -16.07
CA MET A 27 6.95 14.59 -14.84
C MET A 27 6.90 13.08 -15.13
N HIS A 28 7.22 12.64 -16.35
CA HIS A 28 7.06 11.23 -16.72
C HIS A 28 7.86 10.27 -15.84
N ASP A 29 9.05 10.66 -15.39
CA ASP A 29 9.90 9.78 -14.56
C ASP A 29 9.34 9.53 -13.16
N THR A 30 8.53 10.44 -12.64
CA THR A 30 7.98 10.37 -11.28
C THR A 30 6.49 10.04 -11.24
N CYS A 31 5.87 9.86 -12.42
CA CYS A 31 4.44 9.61 -12.51
C CYS A 31 4.12 8.13 -12.55
N MET A 32 3.29 7.65 -11.62
CA MET A 32 2.87 6.25 -11.56
C MET A 32 2.05 5.83 -12.79
N ARG A 33 1.24 6.74 -13.37
CA ARG A 33 0.45 6.44 -14.57
C ARG A 33 1.34 6.18 -15.78
N HIS A 34 2.42 6.93 -15.91
CA HIS A 34 3.41 6.72 -16.97
C HIS A 34 4.20 5.43 -16.74
N PHE A 35 4.60 5.17 -15.51
CA PHE A 35 5.27 3.92 -15.15
C PHE A 35 4.40 2.71 -15.49
N ALA A 36 3.14 2.72 -15.10
CA ALA A 36 2.21 1.63 -15.41
C ALA A 36 1.99 1.49 -16.93
N GLY A 37 1.95 2.60 -17.66
CA GLY A 37 1.82 2.60 -19.12
C GLY A 37 2.97 1.88 -19.83
N ARG A 38 4.17 1.93 -19.27
CA ARG A 38 5.33 1.18 -19.79
C ARG A 38 5.26 -0.32 -19.54
N HIS A 39 4.41 -0.75 -18.63
CA HIS A 39 4.30 -2.15 -18.20
C HIS A 39 3.01 -2.82 -18.70
N VAL A 40 2.35 -2.23 -19.69
CA VAL A 40 1.16 -2.82 -20.29
C VAL A 40 1.52 -4.17 -20.90
N PRO A 41 0.77 -5.24 -20.57
CA PRO A 41 0.99 -6.55 -21.20
C PRO A 41 0.82 -6.48 -22.72
N PRO A 42 1.62 -7.23 -23.50
CA PRO A 42 1.59 -7.16 -24.96
C PRO A 42 0.27 -7.61 -25.59
N ASP A 43 -0.54 -8.35 -24.85
CA ASP A 43 -1.86 -8.82 -25.31
C ASP A 43 -2.99 -7.82 -25.03
N ARG A 44 -2.72 -6.74 -24.32
CA ARG A 44 -3.72 -5.72 -23.99
C ARG A 44 -3.73 -4.61 -25.04
N ALA A 45 -4.74 -4.64 -25.89
CA ALA A 45 -4.81 -3.76 -27.06
C ALA A 45 -5.53 -2.42 -26.80
N GLN A 46 -6.27 -2.30 -25.72
CA GLN A 46 -7.06 -1.09 -25.44
C GLN A 46 -7.31 -0.92 -23.94
N GLY A 47 -7.71 0.28 -23.55
CA GLY A 47 -8.05 0.59 -22.17
C GLY A 47 -8.07 2.09 -21.93
N PRO A 48 -8.40 2.53 -20.70
CA PRO A 48 -8.38 3.95 -20.33
C PRO A 48 -6.98 4.55 -20.45
N ALA A 49 -6.90 5.78 -20.94
CA ALA A 49 -5.65 6.51 -21.10
C ALA A 49 -5.84 7.99 -20.75
N VAL A 50 -4.75 8.62 -20.31
CA VAL A 50 -4.71 10.07 -20.07
C VAL A 50 -4.56 10.78 -21.41
N TYR A 51 -5.43 11.74 -21.68
CA TYR A 51 -5.37 12.54 -22.90
C TYR A 51 -4.46 13.77 -22.72
N PRO A 52 -3.94 14.31 -23.83
CA PRO A 52 -3.03 15.48 -23.79
C PRO A 52 -3.59 16.68 -23.03
N ALA A 53 -4.91 16.86 -23.03
CA ALA A 53 -5.56 17.97 -22.31
C ALA A 53 -5.36 17.94 -20.78
N ALA A 54 -4.94 16.81 -20.21
CA ALA A 54 -4.65 16.71 -18.78
C ALA A 54 -3.39 17.50 -18.39
N LEU A 55 -2.42 17.62 -19.32
CA LEU A 55 -1.19 18.37 -19.10
C LEU A 55 -1.38 19.81 -19.61
N GLN A 56 -1.38 20.77 -18.69
CA GLN A 56 -1.50 22.19 -19.02
C GLN A 56 -0.52 23.00 -18.18
N LYS A 57 0.24 23.87 -18.84
CA LYS A 57 1.21 24.77 -18.18
C LYS A 57 2.20 24.02 -17.26
N GLY A 58 2.69 22.86 -17.71
CA GLY A 58 3.62 22.04 -16.96
C GLY A 58 3.02 21.28 -15.78
N LYS A 59 1.68 21.28 -15.62
CA LYS A 59 0.97 20.57 -14.55
C LYS A 59 -0.05 19.61 -15.15
N CYS A 60 -0.10 18.40 -14.58
CA CYS A 60 -1.07 17.39 -15.00
C CYS A 60 -2.12 17.18 -13.92
N LYS A 61 -3.40 17.26 -14.32
CA LYS A 61 -4.53 17.04 -13.41
C LYS A 61 -4.61 15.59 -12.89
N LEU A 62 -4.02 14.65 -13.63
CA LEU A 62 -4.08 13.22 -13.31
C LEU A 62 -2.74 12.67 -12.81
N PHE A 63 -1.81 13.57 -12.47
CA PHE A 63 -0.52 13.14 -11.93
C PHE A 63 -0.71 12.33 -10.63
N VAL A 64 -0.06 11.16 -10.58
CA VAL A 64 0.03 10.33 -9.37
C VAL A 64 1.51 10.04 -9.15
N GLU A 65 2.03 10.44 -8.00
CA GLU A 65 3.43 10.23 -7.68
C GLU A 65 3.75 8.74 -7.60
N LYS A 66 4.80 8.32 -8.32
CA LYS A 66 5.33 6.97 -8.22
C LYS A 66 6.06 6.81 -6.89
N ARG A 67 5.48 6.03 -5.99
CA ARG A 67 6.07 5.77 -4.68
C ARG A 67 5.83 4.34 -4.24
N VAL A 68 6.73 3.86 -3.41
CA VAL A 68 6.68 2.52 -2.83
C VAL A 68 6.34 2.66 -1.36
N ILE A 69 5.42 1.82 -0.89
CA ILE A 69 5.14 1.69 0.54
C ILE A 69 5.49 0.29 1.02
N ARG A 70 5.84 0.20 2.29
CA ARG A 70 6.09 -1.06 2.98
C ARG A 70 4.87 -1.42 3.79
N SER A 71 4.07 -2.35 3.28
CA SER A 71 2.89 -2.86 3.95
C SER A 71 3.22 -4.06 4.81
N ALA A 72 2.38 -4.36 5.80
CA ALA A 72 2.61 -5.43 6.75
C ALA A 72 1.36 -6.30 6.93
N TRP A 73 1.58 -7.54 7.35
CA TRP A 73 0.49 -8.43 7.74
C TRP A 73 0.98 -9.47 8.75
N GLY A 74 0.03 -10.03 9.51
CA GLY A 74 0.34 -11.01 10.55
C GLY A 74 0.71 -10.34 11.87
N PHE A 75 0.11 -10.81 12.96
CA PHE A 75 0.23 -10.17 14.27
C PHE A 75 0.91 -11.03 15.34
N SER A 76 1.35 -12.24 15.02
CA SER A 76 1.87 -13.18 16.01
C SER A 76 3.08 -12.64 16.76
N LYS A 77 4.01 -12.00 16.04
CA LYS A 77 5.22 -11.41 16.64
C LYS A 77 4.90 -10.25 17.57
N LEU A 78 3.81 -9.53 17.33
CA LEU A 78 3.42 -8.39 18.18
C LEU A 78 3.08 -8.84 19.59
N PHE A 79 2.63 -10.07 19.79
CA PHE A 79 2.16 -10.59 21.07
C PHE A 79 3.16 -11.45 21.82
N LEU A 80 4.39 -11.60 21.31
CA LEU A 80 5.39 -12.49 21.91
C LEU A 80 5.74 -12.15 23.35
N ASP A 81 5.77 -10.87 23.69
CA ASP A 81 6.11 -10.36 25.02
C ASP A 81 4.89 -9.88 25.81
N VAL A 82 3.71 -10.03 25.25
CA VAL A 82 2.47 -9.51 25.83
C VAL A 82 2.00 -10.44 26.94
N LYS A 83 1.71 -9.86 28.11
CA LYS A 83 1.15 -10.61 29.23
C LYS A 83 -0.22 -11.16 28.88
N ARG A 84 -0.54 -12.34 29.40
CA ARG A 84 -1.80 -13.01 29.13
C ARG A 84 -3.03 -12.15 29.45
N VAL A 85 -2.93 -11.34 30.50
CA VAL A 85 -4.02 -10.44 30.91
C VAL A 85 -4.30 -9.34 29.89
N ASP A 86 -3.30 -8.94 29.13
CA ASP A 86 -3.41 -7.87 28.14
C ASP A 86 -3.71 -8.38 26.71
N ASP A 87 -3.47 -9.66 26.44
CA ASP A 87 -3.62 -10.25 25.11
C ASP A 87 -5.01 -10.03 24.51
N THR A 88 -6.05 -10.49 25.21
CA THR A 88 -7.42 -10.39 24.72
C THR A 88 -7.91 -8.95 24.57
N PRO A 89 -7.67 -8.05 25.54
CA PRO A 89 -8.03 -6.64 25.39
C PRO A 89 -7.36 -5.97 24.17
N ILE A 90 -6.07 -6.21 23.96
CA ILE A 90 -5.34 -5.64 22.81
C ILE A 90 -5.91 -6.17 21.49
N ARG A 91 -6.15 -7.48 21.39
CA ARG A 91 -6.76 -8.08 20.19
C ARG A 91 -8.11 -7.47 19.86
N ARG A 92 -8.93 -7.23 20.87
CA ARG A 92 -10.25 -6.60 20.71
C ARG A 92 -10.12 -5.16 20.19
N GLU A 93 -9.15 -4.40 20.69
CA GLU A 93 -8.92 -3.04 20.19
C GLU A 93 -8.45 -3.02 18.75
N ILE A 94 -7.55 -3.92 18.37
CA ILE A 94 -7.13 -4.05 16.97
C ILE A 94 -8.32 -4.43 16.08
N GLN A 95 -9.16 -5.36 16.51
CA GLN A 95 -10.37 -5.73 15.77
C GLN A 95 -11.32 -4.56 15.60
N ARG A 96 -11.49 -3.75 16.64
CA ARG A 96 -12.33 -2.55 16.58
C ARG A 96 -11.73 -1.51 15.64
N TYR A 97 -10.42 -1.32 15.67
CA TYR A 97 -9.72 -0.41 14.77
C TYR A 97 -9.87 -0.83 13.29
N LEU A 98 -9.75 -2.12 13.01
CA LEU A 98 -9.88 -2.66 11.66
C LEU A 98 -11.32 -2.85 11.19
N GLY A 99 -12.29 -2.64 12.08
CA GLY A 99 -13.71 -2.68 11.78
C GLY A 99 -14.45 -3.86 12.37
N CYS A 100 -13.95 -5.07 12.20
CA CYS A 100 -14.59 -6.27 12.74
C CYS A 100 -13.60 -7.44 12.82
N ARG A 101 -14.04 -8.53 13.48
CA ARG A 101 -13.22 -9.73 13.66
C ARG A 101 -12.81 -10.38 12.34
N SER A 102 -13.71 -10.46 11.37
CA SER A 102 -13.40 -11.09 10.08
C SER A 102 -12.33 -10.31 9.30
N THR A 103 -12.38 -8.98 9.35
CA THR A 103 -11.37 -8.12 8.74
C THR A 103 -10.01 -8.29 9.44
N TYR A 104 -10.02 -8.40 10.76
CA TYR A 104 -8.80 -8.69 11.53
C TYR A 104 -8.09 -9.96 10.99
N TYR A 105 -8.84 -11.04 10.77
CA TYR A 105 -8.25 -12.27 10.26
C TYR A 105 -7.77 -12.17 8.82
N ARG A 106 -8.34 -11.29 8.02
CA ARG A 106 -7.83 -11.01 6.66
C ARG A 106 -6.45 -10.35 6.70
N TYR A 107 -6.22 -9.43 7.62
CA TYR A 107 -4.90 -8.84 7.85
C TYR A 107 -3.94 -9.83 8.51
N MET A 108 -4.45 -10.72 9.34
CA MET A 108 -3.65 -11.76 9.98
C MET A 108 -3.11 -12.76 8.97
N SER A 109 -3.89 -13.14 7.98
CA SER A 109 -3.55 -14.14 6.97
C SER A 109 -2.80 -13.58 5.76
N GLY A 110 -2.65 -12.27 5.64
CA GLY A 110 -2.01 -11.65 4.49
C GLY A 110 -2.95 -11.39 3.32
N ARG A 111 -4.22 -11.68 3.46
CA ARG A 111 -5.23 -11.38 2.44
C ARG A 111 -5.38 -9.88 2.23
N PHE A 112 -5.28 -9.11 3.31
CA PHE A 112 -5.14 -7.67 3.31
C PHE A 112 -3.80 -7.29 3.93
N THR A 113 -3.26 -6.14 3.55
CA THR A 113 -2.01 -5.63 4.10
C THR A 113 -2.19 -4.23 4.68
N LEU A 114 -1.52 -3.99 5.80
CA LEU A 114 -1.59 -2.73 6.53
C LEU A 114 -0.68 -1.68 5.89
N THR A 115 -1.20 -0.48 5.69
CA THR A 115 -0.38 0.67 5.30
C THR A 115 0.55 1.09 6.44
N PRO A 116 1.62 1.87 6.17
CA PRO A 116 2.47 2.39 7.24
C PRO A 116 1.71 3.16 8.32
N GLU A 117 0.67 3.90 7.96
CA GLU A 117 -0.16 4.63 8.93
C GLU A 117 -0.95 3.67 9.83
N GLN A 118 -1.55 2.65 9.26
CA GLN A 118 -2.26 1.62 10.02
C GLN A 118 -1.32 0.85 10.95
N GLN A 119 -0.11 0.58 10.49
CA GLN A 119 0.92 -0.04 11.33
C GLN A 119 1.23 0.81 12.56
N ALA A 120 1.42 2.11 12.37
CA ALA A 120 1.69 3.05 13.47
C ALA A 120 0.51 3.10 14.46
N ASP A 121 -0.71 3.12 13.97
CA ASP A 121 -1.91 3.15 14.82
C ASP A 121 -2.04 1.87 15.67
N ILE A 122 -1.76 0.72 15.10
CA ILE A 122 -1.78 -0.55 15.83
C ILE A 122 -0.67 -0.59 16.88
N LEU A 123 0.54 -0.14 16.54
CA LEU A 123 1.64 -0.07 17.51
C LEU A 123 1.32 0.88 18.66
N GLU A 124 0.58 1.95 18.40
CA GLU A 124 0.13 2.87 19.44
C GLU A 124 -0.82 2.18 20.44
N ILE A 125 -1.66 1.26 19.98
CA ILE A 125 -2.52 0.46 20.88
C ILE A 125 -1.64 -0.29 21.90
N PHE A 126 -0.55 -0.93 21.45
CA PHE A 126 0.37 -1.61 22.37
C PHE A 126 1.01 -0.65 23.38
N ARG A 127 1.35 0.56 22.94
CA ARG A 127 1.94 1.57 23.82
C ARG A 127 0.99 2.00 24.93
N THR A 128 -0.30 2.08 24.65
CA THR A 128 -1.30 2.43 25.69
C THR A 128 -1.39 1.40 26.79
N TYR A 129 -0.96 0.16 26.54
CA TYR A 129 -0.88 -0.92 27.53
C TYR A 129 0.50 -1.03 28.18
N GLY A 130 1.43 -0.11 27.88
CA GLY A 130 2.75 -0.08 28.46
C GLY A 130 3.82 -0.84 27.66
N TYR A 131 3.50 -1.37 26.50
CA TYR A 131 4.45 -2.07 25.62
C TYR A 131 5.10 -1.08 24.66
N THR A 132 6.19 -0.47 25.11
CA THR A 132 6.90 0.60 24.38
C THR A 132 8.12 0.12 23.61
N ALA A 133 8.55 -1.13 23.80
CA ALA A 133 9.68 -1.69 23.07
C ALA A 133 9.36 -1.82 21.58
N PRO A 134 10.37 -1.67 20.68
CA PRO A 134 10.17 -1.89 19.26
C PRO A 134 9.63 -3.30 19.00
N ARG A 135 8.68 -3.40 18.09
CA ARG A 135 8.08 -4.68 17.69
C ARG A 135 7.74 -4.69 16.22
N ASP A 136 7.78 -5.86 15.63
CA ASP A 136 7.56 -6.05 14.21
C ASP A 136 6.31 -6.88 13.94
N PHE A 137 5.70 -6.64 12.78
CA PHE A 137 4.69 -7.53 12.22
C PHE A 137 5.36 -8.81 11.70
N ASP A 138 4.57 -9.84 11.43
CA ASP A 138 5.12 -11.12 10.99
C ASP A 138 5.76 -11.02 9.60
N ASN A 139 5.15 -10.26 8.70
CA ASN A 139 5.58 -10.15 7.32
C ASN A 139 5.47 -8.72 6.82
N TYR A 140 6.37 -8.35 5.90
CA TYR A 140 6.35 -7.06 5.21
C TYR A 140 6.44 -7.28 3.71
N VAL A 141 5.77 -6.42 2.95
CA VAL A 141 5.83 -6.42 1.49
C VAL A 141 5.93 -4.99 0.98
N GLU A 142 6.85 -4.75 0.05
CA GLU A 142 6.97 -3.45 -0.61
C GLU A 142 6.23 -3.50 -1.94
N HIS A 143 5.43 -2.47 -2.22
CA HIS A 143 4.68 -2.37 -3.47
C HIS A 143 4.43 -0.92 -3.85
N TYR A 144 4.15 -0.71 -5.15
CA TYR A 144 3.80 0.60 -5.65
C TYR A 144 2.39 1.01 -5.24
N VAL A 145 2.21 2.31 -5.04
CA VAL A 145 0.91 2.92 -4.72
C VAL A 145 0.39 3.61 -5.97
N TYR A 146 -0.87 3.39 -6.29
CA TYR A 146 -1.52 3.98 -7.46
C TYR A 146 -2.70 4.91 -7.11
N GLU A 147 -2.73 5.36 -5.87
CA GLU A 147 -3.73 6.33 -5.40
C GLU A 147 -3.09 7.70 -5.16
#